data_d5365b2f2b312cd73d69dd2b481f4db2
#
_entry.id   d5365b2f2b312cd73d69dd2b481f4db2
#
_cell.length_a   1.000
_cell.length_b   1.000
_cell.length_c   1.000
_cell.angle_alpha   90.00
_cell.angle_beta   90.00
_cell.angle_gamma   90.00
#
_symmetry.space_group_name_H-M   'P 1'
#
loop_
_entity.id
_entity.type
_entity.pdbx_description
1 polymer ?
#
loop_
_entity_poly.entity_id
_entity_poly.type
_entity_poly.pdbx_seq_one_letter_code
_entity_poly.pdbx_strand_id
1 'polypeptide(L)'
;MPGKRARPELERARKLEAMRVRGVRGGVITPHRSMVGLPWTGFRLLTTLLLSLGGLLLLYAALPGLGRLWQEIFVRARDFLGLHVPLGDQLWTLPGGLEFTLPVLAVMTPLPGTRELRIAAILAVLVFALSFLLPVRFTPLRYFLRLLAIVEGSAIGFFAFSAESFPYRLQDHVFILLSAGLVVMALVPLVLGLTLHVFDLAFWKKLLLTVAILAHLAIFIPLQVLVHIWLVLQGSAVLMPVLFLVFGLLLDVLVFVAFYGWALSWRGELERRELAPPAHLALPARGQPA
;
A
#
# COMPACT_ATOMS: atom_id res chain seq x y z
N MET A 1 24.18 16.58 57.29
CA MET A 1 24.70 15.57 56.31
C MET A 1 23.58 15.07 55.41
N PRO A 2 23.39 15.62 54.22
CA PRO A 2 22.28 15.21 53.31
C PRO A 2 22.71 14.24 52.20
N GLY A 3 23.74 13.41 52.40
CA GLY A 3 24.32 12.65 51.28
C GLY A 3 23.92 11.17 51.17
N LYS A 4 23.24 10.55 52.12
CA LYS A 4 23.01 9.10 52.12
C LYS A 4 21.66 8.62 51.50
N ARG A 5 20.65 9.48 51.41
CA ARG A 5 19.32 9.11 50.85
C ARG A 5 19.19 9.30 49.33
N ALA A 6 20.03 10.13 48.71
CA ALA A 6 19.96 10.40 47.28
C ALA A 6 20.53 9.26 46.36
N ARG A 7 21.44 8.43 46.90
CA ARG A 7 22.04 7.32 46.12
C ARG A 7 21.06 6.22 45.69
N PRO A 8 20.15 5.71 46.58
CA PRO A 8 19.26 4.65 46.18
C PRO A 8 18.18 5.08 45.14
N GLU A 9 17.77 6.35 45.15
CA GLU A 9 16.85 6.91 44.19
C GLU A 9 17.50 7.07 42.80
N LEU A 10 18.75 7.52 42.78
CA LEU A 10 19.53 7.62 41.53
C LEU A 10 19.82 6.24 40.91
N GLU A 11 20.10 5.24 41.75
CA GLU A 11 20.27 3.85 41.29
C GLU A 11 18.95 3.24 40.77
N ARG A 12 17.82 3.54 41.43
CA ARG A 12 16.49 3.14 40.93
C ARG A 12 16.15 3.82 39.60
N ALA A 13 16.42 5.12 39.49
CA ALA A 13 16.21 5.86 38.25
C ALA A 13 17.08 5.28 37.11
N ARG A 14 18.37 5.01 37.36
CA ARG A 14 19.26 4.36 36.39
C ARG A 14 18.83 2.94 36.02
N LYS A 15 18.33 2.14 36.97
CA LYS A 15 17.81 0.81 36.71
C LYS A 15 16.52 0.88 35.89
N LEU A 16 15.61 1.81 36.18
CA LEU A 16 14.40 2.05 35.42
C LEU A 16 14.72 2.52 33.98
N GLU A 17 15.70 3.39 33.83
CA GLU A 17 16.18 3.87 32.55
C GLU A 17 16.84 2.73 31.74
N ALA A 18 17.68 1.91 32.40
CA ALA A 18 18.28 0.73 31.79
C ALA A 18 17.24 -0.34 31.39
N MET A 19 16.17 -0.54 32.18
CA MET A 19 15.07 -1.43 31.83
C MET A 19 14.20 -0.84 30.70
N ARG A 20 14.01 0.48 30.67
CA ARG A 20 13.32 1.20 29.60
C ARG A 20 14.06 1.10 28.26
N VAL A 21 15.40 1.08 28.29
CA VAL A 21 16.26 0.95 27.11
C VAL A 21 16.44 -0.51 26.66
N ARG A 22 16.48 -1.46 27.60
CA ARG A 22 16.80 -2.88 27.29
C ARG A 22 15.59 -3.80 27.07
N GLY A 23 14.39 -3.41 27.46
CA GLY A 23 13.21 -4.28 27.36
C GLY A 23 13.32 -5.61 28.12
N VAL A 24 12.21 -6.32 28.23
CA VAL A 24 12.08 -7.57 29.02
C VAL A 24 12.96 -8.72 28.49
N ARG A 25 13.39 -8.67 27.22
CA ARG A 25 14.21 -9.72 26.57
C ARG A 25 15.64 -9.29 26.27
N GLY A 26 16.13 -8.22 26.90
CA GLY A 26 17.51 -7.75 26.70
C GLY A 26 17.78 -7.05 25.36
N GLY A 27 16.78 -6.86 24.52
CA GLY A 27 16.87 -6.05 23.29
C GLY A 27 16.82 -4.56 23.61
N VAL A 28 17.53 -3.75 22.82
CA VAL A 28 17.41 -2.29 22.90
C VAL A 28 16.03 -1.88 22.39
N ILE A 29 15.17 -1.39 23.29
CA ILE A 29 13.94 -0.72 22.88
C ILE A 29 14.32 0.72 22.56
N THR A 30 14.43 1.04 21.27
CA THR A 30 14.50 2.44 20.84
C THR A 30 13.22 3.14 21.28
N PRO A 31 13.29 4.26 22.05
CA PRO A 31 12.09 4.97 22.48
C PRO A 31 11.31 5.39 21.24
N HIS A 32 10.03 4.99 21.20
CA HIS A 32 9.17 5.40 20.11
C HIS A 32 9.02 6.92 20.15
N ARG A 33 9.15 7.59 19.02
CA ARG A 33 9.12 9.06 18.94
C ARG A 33 7.83 9.70 19.46
N SER A 34 6.71 8.94 19.49
CA SER A 34 5.47 9.40 20.12
C SER A 34 5.63 9.71 21.62
N MET A 35 6.70 9.21 22.26
CA MET A 35 7.02 9.50 23.67
C MET A 35 7.95 10.73 23.84
N VAL A 36 8.57 11.20 22.77
CA VAL A 36 9.38 12.41 22.74
C VAL A 36 8.55 13.48 22.05
N GLY A 37 8.06 14.46 22.79
CA GLY A 37 7.33 15.59 22.20
C GLY A 37 8.20 16.23 21.11
N LEU A 38 7.81 16.05 19.85
CA LEU A 38 8.53 16.62 18.72
C LEU A 38 8.16 18.10 18.61
N PRO A 39 9.09 19.03 18.81
CA PRO A 39 8.79 20.44 18.63
C PRO A 39 8.44 20.69 17.15
N TRP A 40 7.31 21.33 16.93
CA TRP A 40 6.96 21.86 15.63
C TRP A 40 7.93 23.01 15.29
N THR A 41 8.77 22.79 14.31
CA THR A 41 9.63 23.84 13.75
C THR A 41 9.05 24.33 12.44
N GLY A 42 9.23 25.62 12.12
CA GLY A 42 8.79 26.16 10.82
C GLY A 42 9.33 25.39 9.63
N PHE A 43 10.57 24.89 9.74
CA PHE A 43 11.17 24.04 8.71
C PHE A 43 10.43 22.71 8.50
N ARG A 44 9.98 22.06 9.59
CA ARG A 44 9.19 20.80 9.49
C ARG A 44 7.82 21.05 8.87
N LEU A 45 7.17 22.14 9.26
CA LEU A 45 5.90 22.54 8.66
C LEU A 45 6.07 22.81 7.16
N LEU A 46 7.10 23.56 6.78
CA LEU A 46 7.40 23.86 5.37
C LEU A 46 7.67 22.55 4.59
N THR A 47 8.48 21.63 5.10
CA THR A 47 8.76 20.35 4.43
C THR A 47 7.51 19.48 4.28
N THR A 48 6.61 19.49 5.27
CA THR A 48 5.31 18.80 5.21
C THR A 48 4.43 19.40 4.11
N LEU A 49 4.29 20.72 4.09
CA LEU A 49 3.50 21.43 3.08
C LEU A 49 4.07 21.24 1.67
N LEU A 50 5.39 21.35 1.51
CA LEU A 50 6.05 21.12 0.23
C LEU A 50 5.85 19.69 -0.27
N LEU A 51 5.94 18.69 0.60
CA LEU A 51 5.74 17.30 0.20
C LEU A 51 4.27 17.02 -0.14
N SER A 52 3.33 17.51 0.66
CA SER A 52 1.88 17.29 0.46
C SER A 52 1.35 18.10 -0.73
N LEU A 53 1.44 19.41 -0.68
CA LEU A 53 0.88 20.28 -1.72
C LEU A 53 1.74 20.25 -3.00
N GLY A 54 3.06 20.27 -2.87
CA GLY A 54 3.97 20.15 -4.00
C GLY A 54 3.82 18.81 -4.73
N GLY A 55 3.63 17.72 -3.98
CA GLY A 55 3.36 16.40 -4.55
C GLY A 55 2.01 16.32 -5.27
N LEU A 56 0.97 16.94 -4.73
CA LEU A 56 -0.34 17.05 -5.40
C LEU A 56 -0.26 17.90 -6.68
N LEU A 57 0.41 19.04 -6.63
CA LEU A 57 0.61 19.90 -7.80
C LEU A 57 1.42 19.18 -8.88
N LEU A 58 2.46 18.45 -8.49
CA LEU A 58 3.25 17.63 -9.41
C LEU A 58 2.39 16.55 -10.07
N LEU A 59 1.57 15.82 -9.26
CA LEU A 59 0.63 14.83 -9.78
C LEU A 59 -0.36 15.47 -10.74
N TYR A 60 -0.95 16.60 -10.36
CA TYR A 60 -1.87 17.34 -11.23
C TYR A 60 -1.23 17.74 -12.57
N ALA A 61 -0.03 18.31 -12.53
CA ALA A 61 0.72 18.65 -13.74
C ALA A 61 1.10 17.42 -14.59
N ALA A 62 1.27 16.26 -13.96
CA ALA A 62 1.59 15.01 -14.64
C ALA A 62 0.36 14.28 -15.23
N LEU A 63 -0.89 14.64 -14.85
CA LEU A 63 -2.10 13.97 -15.31
C LEU A 63 -2.18 13.78 -16.83
N PRO A 64 -1.90 14.79 -17.69
CA PRO A 64 -1.97 14.59 -19.14
C PRO A 64 -0.92 13.58 -19.66
N GLY A 65 0.25 13.55 -19.04
CA GLY A 65 1.29 12.55 -19.33
C GLY A 65 0.91 11.15 -18.87
N LEU A 66 0.28 11.06 -17.69
CA LEU A 66 -0.22 9.81 -17.13
C LEU A 66 -1.34 9.21 -18.00
N GLY A 67 -2.29 10.02 -18.48
CA GLY A 67 -3.33 9.56 -19.40
C GLY A 67 -2.75 8.98 -20.67
N ARG A 68 -1.75 9.65 -21.31
CA ARG A 68 -1.05 9.14 -22.49
C ARG A 68 -0.29 7.84 -22.20
N LEU A 69 0.39 7.75 -21.05
CA LEU A 69 1.08 6.54 -20.62
C LEU A 69 0.09 5.36 -20.49
N TRP A 70 -1.05 5.58 -19.85
CA TRP A 70 -2.07 4.55 -19.67
C TRP A 70 -2.69 4.13 -21.00
N GLN A 71 -2.97 5.09 -21.89
CA GLN A 71 -3.45 4.80 -23.24
C GLN A 71 -2.45 3.94 -24.01
N GLU A 72 -1.16 4.27 -23.97
CA GLU A 72 -0.10 3.49 -24.61
C GLU A 72 0.00 2.06 -24.06
N ILE A 73 -0.07 1.92 -22.71
CA ILE A 73 -0.06 0.60 -22.05
C ILE A 73 -1.26 -0.21 -22.54
N PHE A 74 -2.46 0.37 -22.57
CA PHE A 74 -3.67 -0.35 -23.03
C PHE A 74 -3.62 -0.73 -24.52
N VAL A 75 -3.13 0.15 -25.37
CA VAL A 75 -2.97 -0.17 -26.80
C VAL A 75 -2.02 -1.36 -26.98
N ARG A 76 -0.82 -1.30 -26.40
CA ARG A 76 0.17 -2.38 -26.52
C ARG A 76 -0.30 -3.69 -25.90
N ALA A 77 -0.93 -3.62 -24.73
CA ALA A 77 -1.42 -4.81 -24.04
C ALA A 77 -2.61 -5.43 -24.76
N ARG A 78 -3.52 -4.62 -25.31
CA ARG A 78 -4.62 -5.10 -26.16
C ARG A 78 -4.09 -5.92 -27.33
N ASP A 79 -3.07 -5.38 -28.03
CA ASP A 79 -2.49 -6.05 -29.19
C ASP A 79 -1.75 -7.34 -28.77
N PHE A 80 -1.01 -7.31 -27.67
CA PHE A 80 -0.32 -8.47 -27.10
C PHE A 80 -1.28 -9.59 -26.63
N LEU A 81 -2.40 -9.21 -26.02
CA LEU A 81 -3.40 -10.15 -25.52
C LEU A 81 -4.40 -10.61 -26.61
N GLY A 82 -4.27 -10.09 -27.84
CA GLY A 82 -5.20 -10.38 -28.93
C GLY A 82 -6.64 -9.90 -28.66
N LEU A 83 -6.80 -8.87 -27.85
CA LEU A 83 -8.10 -8.32 -27.50
C LEU A 83 -8.58 -7.38 -28.61
N HIS A 84 -9.55 -7.81 -29.40
CA HIS A 84 -10.21 -6.99 -30.43
C HIS A 84 -11.27 -6.07 -29.81
N VAL A 85 -10.85 -5.20 -28.89
CA VAL A 85 -11.74 -4.34 -28.13
C VAL A 85 -11.41 -2.86 -28.45
N PRO A 86 -12.42 -2.02 -28.75
CA PRO A 86 -12.17 -0.61 -28.95
C PRO A 86 -11.72 0.07 -27.66
N LEU A 87 -10.74 0.94 -27.79
CA LEU A 87 -10.35 1.87 -26.73
C LEU A 87 -11.27 3.09 -26.83
N GLY A 88 -11.93 3.41 -25.75
CA GLY A 88 -12.74 4.62 -25.58
C GLY A 88 -12.14 5.53 -24.55
N ASP A 89 -12.62 6.75 -24.51
CA ASP A 89 -12.26 7.76 -23.53
C ASP A 89 -13.47 8.06 -22.65
N GLN A 90 -13.29 8.02 -21.32
CA GLN A 90 -14.33 8.37 -20.37
C GLN A 90 -13.90 9.59 -19.55
N LEU A 91 -14.76 10.60 -19.52
CA LEU A 91 -14.54 11.82 -18.78
C LEU A 91 -14.70 11.57 -17.28
N TRP A 92 -13.73 11.93 -16.50
CA TRP A 92 -13.78 11.95 -15.04
C TRP A 92 -13.72 13.37 -14.54
N THR A 93 -14.80 13.81 -13.91
CA THR A 93 -14.89 15.13 -13.30
C THR A 93 -14.48 15.07 -11.84
N LEU A 94 -13.37 15.73 -11.51
CA LEU A 94 -12.87 15.85 -10.16
C LEU A 94 -13.68 16.91 -9.37
N PRO A 95 -13.72 16.82 -8.03
CA PRO A 95 -14.23 17.91 -7.20
C PRO A 95 -13.52 19.22 -7.54
N GLY A 96 -14.29 20.27 -7.83
CA GLY A 96 -13.77 21.57 -8.29
C GLY A 96 -13.87 21.81 -9.80
N GLY A 97 -14.53 20.89 -10.55
CA GLY A 97 -14.80 21.08 -11.97
C GLY A 97 -13.61 20.77 -12.89
N LEU A 98 -12.57 20.11 -12.37
CA LEU A 98 -11.44 19.66 -13.19
C LEU A 98 -11.82 18.40 -13.94
N GLU A 99 -11.66 18.42 -15.25
CA GLU A 99 -11.98 17.29 -16.12
C GLU A 99 -10.69 16.56 -16.52
N PHE A 100 -10.73 15.26 -16.43
CA PHE A 100 -9.63 14.39 -16.84
C PHE A 100 -10.18 13.20 -17.62
N THR A 101 -9.59 12.91 -18.77
CA THR A 101 -10.01 11.80 -19.64
C THR A 101 -9.25 10.56 -19.31
N LEU A 102 -9.97 9.50 -18.92
CA LEU A 102 -9.42 8.18 -18.66
C LEU A 102 -9.60 7.27 -19.88
N PRO A 103 -8.53 6.60 -20.34
CA PRO A 103 -8.65 5.58 -21.37
C PRO A 103 -9.36 4.35 -20.80
N VAL A 104 -10.43 3.90 -21.43
CA VAL A 104 -11.22 2.76 -20.99
C VAL A 104 -11.41 1.79 -22.14
N LEU A 105 -11.21 0.51 -21.88
CA LEU A 105 -11.52 -0.54 -22.87
C LEU A 105 -13.02 -0.85 -22.84
N ALA A 106 -13.71 -0.65 -23.98
CA ALA A 106 -15.14 -0.90 -24.14
C ALA A 106 -15.39 -2.40 -24.32
N VAL A 107 -15.40 -3.14 -23.23
CA VAL A 107 -15.56 -4.59 -23.21
C VAL A 107 -16.97 -4.96 -22.73
N MET A 108 -17.67 -5.76 -23.52
CA MET A 108 -18.90 -6.40 -23.05
C MET A 108 -18.55 -7.63 -22.20
N THR A 109 -19.12 -7.70 -21.01
CA THR A 109 -18.92 -8.83 -20.11
C THR A 109 -20.06 -9.82 -20.26
N PRO A 110 -19.79 -11.08 -20.57
CA PRO A 110 -20.83 -12.10 -20.55
C PRO A 110 -21.28 -12.33 -19.10
N LEU A 111 -22.58 -12.39 -18.87
CA LEU A 111 -23.13 -12.85 -17.60
C LEU A 111 -22.70 -14.30 -17.37
N PRO A 112 -22.43 -14.70 -16.12
CA PRO A 112 -22.00 -16.05 -15.82
C PRO A 112 -23.12 -17.05 -16.08
N GLY A 113 -22.82 -18.10 -16.83
CA GLY A 113 -23.69 -19.24 -16.99
C GLY A 113 -23.62 -20.20 -15.79
N THR A 114 -24.45 -21.25 -15.81
CA THR A 114 -24.48 -22.27 -14.75
C THR A 114 -23.17 -23.04 -14.59
N ARG A 115 -22.37 -23.14 -15.66
CA ARG A 115 -21.05 -23.79 -15.61
C ARG A 115 -20.04 -22.93 -14.86
N GLU A 116 -19.95 -21.64 -15.19
CA GLU A 116 -19.04 -20.66 -14.60
C GLU A 116 -19.37 -20.50 -13.10
N LEU A 117 -20.63 -20.41 -12.73
CA LEU A 117 -21.07 -20.35 -11.33
C LEU A 117 -20.68 -21.59 -10.55
N ARG A 118 -20.82 -22.79 -11.13
CA ARG A 118 -20.42 -24.05 -10.48
C ARG A 118 -18.91 -24.10 -10.27
N ILE A 119 -18.11 -23.72 -11.27
CA ILE A 119 -16.66 -23.69 -11.15
C ILE A 119 -16.23 -22.69 -10.07
N ALA A 120 -16.78 -21.48 -10.08
CA ALA A 120 -16.51 -20.46 -9.07
C ALA A 120 -16.89 -20.95 -7.66
N ALA A 121 -18.04 -21.60 -7.50
CA ALA A 121 -18.49 -22.16 -6.22
C ALA A 121 -17.53 -23.25 -5.70
N ILE A 122 -17.10 -24.16 -6.55
CA ILE A 122 -16.12 -25.21 -6.19
C ILE A 122 -14.81 -24.56 -5.75
N LEU A 123 -14.30 -23.58 -6.50
CA LEU A 123 -13.06 -22.87 -6.17
C LEU A 123 -13.19 -22.10 -4.86
N ALA A 124 -14.29 -21.39 -4.63
CA ALA A 124 -14.54 -20.66 -3.39
C ALA A 124 -14.56 -21.61 -2.19
N VAL A 125 -15.26 -22.75 -2.29
CA VAL A 125 -15.28 -23.77 -1.24
C VAL A 125 -13.90 -24.37 -1.00
N LEU A 126 -13.14 -24.67 -2.06
CA LEU A 126 -11.77 -25.17 -1.95
C LEU A 126 -10.85 -24.16 -1.24
N VAL A 127 -10.88 -22.90 -1.65
CA VAL A 127 -10.09 -21.81 -1.00
C VAL A 127 -10.46 -21.67 0.46
N PHE A 128 -11.76 -21.71 0.77
CA PHE A 128 -12.24 -21.66 2.14
C PHE A 128 -11.74 -22.85 2.96
N ALA A 129 -11.87 -24.08 2.44
CA ALA A 129 -11.40 -25.30 3.10
C ALA A 129 -9.87 -25.30 3.29
N LEU A 130 -9.10 -24.91 2.27
CA LEU A 130 -7.64 -24.78 2.35
C LEU A 130 -7.22 -23.80 3.45
N SER A 131 -8.02 -22.77 3.72
CA SER A 131 -7.73 -21.83 4.81
C SER A 131 -7.61 -22.48 6.18
N PHE A 132 -8.28 -23.62 6.43
CA PHE A 132 -8.21 -24.33 7.70
C PHE A 132 -6.98 -25.24 7.81
N LEU A 133 -6.43 -25.66 6.67
CA LEU A 133 -5.24 -26.54 6.62
C LEU A 133 -3.93 -25.77 6.83
N LEU A 134 -3.94 -24.45 6.68
CA LEU A 134 -2.74 -23.64 6.86
C LEU A 134 -2.29 -23.65 8.34
N PRO A 135 -0.98 -23.77 8.62
CA PRO A 135 -0.43 -23.66 9.97
C PRO A 135 -0.68 -22.28 10.61
N VAL A 136 -0.70 -22.22 11.94
CA VAL A 136 -0.95 -20.98 12.72
C VAL A 136 0.04 -19.86 12.34
N ARG A 137 1.28 -20.19 11.94
CA ARG A 137 2.28 -19.21 11.48
C ARG A 137 1.81 -18.38 10.27
N PHE A 138 0.84 -18.87 9.49
CA PHE A 138 0.24 -18.20 8.35
C PHE A 138 -1.16 -17.62 8.66
N THR A 139 -1.41 -17.23 9.92
CA THR A 139 -2.69 -16.67 10.35
C THR A 139 -3.21 -15.53 9.45
N PRO A 140 -2.39 -14.53 9.02
CA PRO A 140 -2.87 -13.49 8.11
C PRO A 140 -3.38 -14.06 6.78
N LEU A 141 -2.67 -15.03 6.20
CA LEU A 141 -3.07 -15.67 4.94
C LEU A 141 -4.37 -16.49 5.11
N ARG A 142 -4.56 -17.13 6.26
CA ARG A 142 -5.82 -17.86 6.56
C ARG A 142 -7.03 -16.92 6.49
N TYR A 143 -6.94 -15.77 7.15
CA TYR A 143 -8.03 -14.79 7.14
C TYR A 143 -8.21 -14.14 5.76
N PHE A 144 -7.14 -13.89 5.05
CA PHE A 144 -7.18 -13.39 3.68
C PHE A 144 -7.92 -14.36 2.75
N LEU A 145 -7.61 -15.66 2.78
CA LEU A 145 -8.29 -16.68 1.98
C LEU A 145 -9.78 -16.81 2.35
N ARG A 146 -10.12 -16.68 3.63
CA ARG A 146 -11.53 -16.66 4.08
C ARG A 146 -12.28 -15.44 3.55
N LEU A 147 -11.66 -14.26 3.64
CA LEU A 147 -12.24 -13.04 3.06
C LEU A 147 -12.50 -13.21 1.57
N LEU A 148 -11.52 -13.72 0.82
CA LEU A 148 -11.62 -13.97 -0.61
C LEU A 148 -12.77 -14.92 -0.92
N ALA A 149 -12.86 -16.04 -0.22
CA ALA A 149 -13.94 -17.03 -0.39
C ALA A 149 -15.33 -16.48 -0.02
N ILE A 150 -15.44 -15.63 1.01
CA ILE A 150 -16.70 -15.00 1.42
C ILE A 150 -17.16 -13.99 0.36
N VAL A 151 -16.26 -13.14 -0.14
CA VAL A 151 -16.58 -12.16 -1.20
C VAL A 151 -17.02 -12.87 -2.45
N GLU A 152 -16.28 -13.90 -2.89
CA GLU A 152 -16.66 -14.70 -4.07
C GLU A 152 -17.96 -15.45 -3.84
N GLY A 153 -18.17 -16.04 -2.67
CA GLY A 153 -19.42 -16.73 -2.29
C GLY A 153 -20.62 -15.78 -2.34
N SER A 154 -20.48 -14.53 -1.91
CA SER A 154 -21.54 -13.51 -2.01
C SER A 154 -21.83 -13.14 -3.47
N ALA A 155 -20.80 -13.03 -4.31
CA ALA A 155 -20.95 -12.79 -5.75
C ALA A 155 -21.69 -13.95 -6.43
N ILE A 156 -21.30 -15.19 -6.15
CA ILE A 156 -21.96 -16.39 -6.68
C ILE A 156 -23.43 -16.40 -6.27
N GLY A 157 -23.74 -16.12 -5.00
CA GLY A 157 -25.12 -16.01 -4.51
C GLY A 157 -25.90 -14.95 -5.28
N PHE A 158 -25.35 -13.77 -5.46
CA PHE A 158 -25.99 -12.70 -6.23
C PHE A 158 -26.28 -13.13 -7.67
N PHE A 159 -25.30 -13.65 -8.39
CA PHE A 159 -25.46 -14.06 -9.78
C PHE A 159 -26.37 -15.28 -9.95
N ALA A 160 -26.50 -16.15 -8.94
CA ALA A 160 -27.43 -17.28 -8.98
C ALA A 160 -28.89 -16.85 -8.90
N PHE A 161 -29.20 -15.75 -8.21
CA PHE A 161 -30.58 -15.30 -7.96
C PHE A 161 -30.97 -14.05 -8.74
N SER A 162 -30.02 -13.18 -9.13
CA SER A 162 -30.29 -11.84 -9.64
C SER A 162 -29.30 -11.39 -10.71
N ALA A 163 -28.82 -12.29 -11.56
CA ALA A 163 -27.79 -11.99 -12.57
C ALA A 163 -28.18 -10.81 -13.50
N GLU A 164 -29.45 -10.74 -13.90
CA GLU A 164 -29.95 -9.69 -14.81
C GLU A 164 -29.98 -8.30 -14.17
N SER A 165 -30.00 -8.22 -12.85
CA SER A 165 -30.00 -6.95 -12.12
C SER A 165 -28.59 -6.42 -11.82
N PHE A 166 -27.53 -7.09 -12.32
CA PHE A 166 -26.16 -6.63 -12.12
C PHE A 166 -25.89 -5.31 -12.87
N PRO A 167 -25.65 -4.21 -12.16
CA PRO A 167 -25.68 -2.88 -12.77
C PRO A 167 -24.35 -2.51 -13.47
N TYR A 168 -23.28 -3.25 -13.19
CA TYR A 168 -21.94 -2.87 -13.63
C TYR A 168 -21.51 -3.62 -14.88
N ARG A 169 -21.08 -2.87 -15.89
CA ARG A 169 -20.36 -3.40 -17.05
C ARG A 169 -18.87 -3.50 -16.75
N LEU A 170 -18.12 -4.30 -17.48
CA LEU A 170 -16.66 -4.36 -17.31
C LEU A 170 -16.01 -3.00 -17.57
N GLN A 171 -16.56 -2.21 -18.48
CA GLN A 171 -16.14 -0.84 -18.72
C GLN A 171 -16.24 0.04 -17.46
N ASP A 172 -17.37 -0.06 -16.73
CA ASP A 172 -17.57 0.68 -15.48
C ASP A 172 -16.58 0.22 -14.40
N HIS A 173 -16.31 -1.09 -14.33
CA HIS A 173 -15.31 -1.67 -13.44
C HIS A 173 -13.90 -1.10 -13.72
N VAL A 174 -13.50 -1.05 -14.99
CA VAL A 174 -12.22 -0.47 -15.41
C VAL A 174 -12.15 1.01 -15.02
N PHE A 175 -13.18 1.79 -15.32
CA PHE A 175 -13.26 3.20 -14.98
C PHE A 175 -13.16 3.45 -13.47
N ILE A 176 -13.89 2.68 -12.67
CA ILE A 176 -13.88 2.81 -11.22
C ILE A 176 -12.49 2.44 -10.66
N LEU A 177 -11.83 1.40 -11.18
CA LEU A 177 -10.49 1.03 -10.74
C LEU A 177 -9.45 2.10 -11.07
N LEU A 178 -9.46 2.63 -12.30
CA LEU A 178 -8.53 3.69 -12.69
C LEU A 178 -8.74 4.97 -11.87
N SER A 179 -10.00 5.38 -11.67
CA SER A 179 -10.31 6.55 -10.84
C SER A 179 -9.97 6.33 -9.37
N ALA A 180 -10.24 5.16 -8.80
CA ALA A 180 -9.80 4.79 -7.45
C ALA A 180 -8.27 4.81 -7.32
N GLY A 181 -7.56 4.28 -8.31
CA GLY A 181 -6.10 4.33 -8.38
C GLY A 181 -5.55 5.75 -8.39
N LEU A 182 -6.17 6.67 -9.15
CA LEU A 182 -5.81 8.10 -9.11
C LEU A 182 -6.04 8.73 -7.74
N VAL A 183 -7.13 8.37 -7.06
CA VAL A 183 -7.38 8.81 -5.68
C VAL A 183 -6.29 8.29 -4.75
N VAL A 184 -5.90 7.03 -4.85
CA VAL A 184 -4.78 6.48 -4.08
C VAL A 184 -3.49 7.23 -4.38
N MET A 185 -3.17 7.50 -5.65
CA MET A 185 -2.00 8.30 -6.04
C MET A 185 -2.04 9.71 -5.42
N ALA A 186 -3.20 10.37 -5.38
CA ALA A 186 -3.36 11.67 -4.73
C ALA A 186 -3.18 11.61 -3.19
N LEU A 187 -3.58 10.51 -2.57
CA LEU A 187 -3.39 10.30 -1.14
C LEU A 187 -1.92 10.07 -0.76
N VAL A 188 -1.09 9.53 -1.65
CA VAL A 188 0.34 9.26 -1.37
C VAL A 188 1.08 10.50 -0.84
N PRO A 189 1.17 11.63 -1.55
CA PRO A 189 1.89 12.80 -1.05
C PRO A 189 1.26 13.39 0.21
N LEU A 190 -0.06 13.32 0.38
CA LEU A 190 -0.75 13.79 1.59
C LEU A 190 -0.36 12.95 2.81
N VAL A 191 -0.49 11.63 2.70
CA VAL A 191 -0.17 10.72 3.81
C VAL A 191 1.31 10.77 4.14
N LEU A 192 2.21 10.76 3.13
CA LEU A 192 3.64 10.85 3.37
C LEU A 192 4.04 12.20 3.98
N GLY A 193 3.50 13.30 3.50
CA GLY A 193 3.74 14.62 4.08
C GLY A 193 3.33 14.67 5.54
N LEU A 194 2.13 14.18 5.87
CA LEU A 194 1.60 14.17 7.24
C LEU A 194 2.29 13.17 8.16
N THR A 195 2.82 12.07 7.66
CA THR A 195 3.41 11.01 8.50
C THR A 195 4.93 11.11 8.60
N LEU A 196 5.62 11.44 7.49
CA LEU A 196 7.08 11.47 7.47
C LEU A 196 7.70 12.66 8.22
N HIS A 197 6.91 13.66 8.66
CA HIS A 197 7.44 14.74 9.50
C HIS A 197 7.93 14.22 10.87
N VAL A 198 7.36 13.10 11.34
CA VAL A 198 7.75 12.43 12.57
C VAL A 198 9.14 11.81 12.46
N PHE A 199 9.62 11.51 11.26
CA PHE A 199 10.91 10.85 11.04
C PHE A 199 11.99 11.84 10.61
N ASP A 200 13.21 11.72 11.19
CA ASP A 200 14.39 12.52 10.80
C ASP A 200 15.02 11.95 9.52
N LEU A 201 14.21 11.88 8.47
CA LEU A 201 14.71 11.58 7.14
C LEU A 201 15.04 12.90 6.44
N ALA A 202 16.16 12.92 5.73
CA ALA A 202 16.50 14.04 4.86
C ALA A 202 15.38 14.27 3.82
N PHE A 203 15.09 15.53 3.51
CA PHE A 203 13.98 15.89 2.60
C PHE A 203 14.04 15.16 1.25
N TRP A 204 15.24 15.04 0.66
CA TRP A 204 15.41 14.34 -0.62
C TRP A 204 15.01 12.85 -0.55
N LYS A 205 15.19 12.17 0.61
CA LYS A 205 14.75 10.78 0.80
C LYS A 205 13.22 10.67 0.83
N LYS A 206 12.56 11.64 1.47
CA LYS A 206 11.08 11.74 1.49
C LYS A 206 10.54 11.99 0.08
N LEU A 207 11.19 12.88 -0.66
CA LEU A 207 10.84 13.17 -2.05
C LEU A 207 11.05 11.96 -2.94
N LEU A 208 12.22 11.30 -2.84
CA LEU A 208 12.52 10.08 -3.60
C LEU A 208 11.50 8.99 -3.34
N LEU A 209 11.12 8.77 -2.08
CA LEU A 209 10.09 7.80 -1.71
C LEU A 209 8.74 8.15 -2.36
N THR A 210 8.32 9.42 -2.28
CA THR A 210 7.06 9.87 -2.88
C THR A 210 7.05 9.64 -4.39
N VAL A 211 8.12 10.05 -5.07
CA VAL A 211 8.26 9.84 -6.53
C VAL A 211 8.29 8.36 -6.88
N ALA A 212 9.03 7.54 -6.12
CA ALA A 212 9.11 6.09 -6.37
C ALA A 212 7.74 5.40 -6.23
N ILE A 213 6.94 5.77 -5.21
CA ILE A 213 5.59 5.22 -5.04
C ILE A 213 4.68 5.68 -6.19
N LEU A 214 4.68 6.97 -6.53
CA LEU A 214 3.86 7.50 -7.62
C LEU A 214 4.23 6.89 -8.97
N ALA A 215 5.52 6.75 -9.27
CA ALA A 215 6.01 6.11 -10.50
C ALA A 215 5.62 4.62 -10.55
N HIS A 216 5.71 3.91 -9.40
CA HIS A 216 5.28 2.52 -9.33
C HIS A 216 3.78 2.40 -9.59
N LEU A 217 2.94 3.19 -8.90
CA LEU A 217 1.50 3.16 -9.08
C LEU A 217 1.08 3.57 -10.50
N ALA A 218 1.77 4.53 -11.11
CA ALA A 218 1.50 4.96 -12.50
C ALA A 218 1.60 3.80 -13.51
N ILE A 219 2.47 2.83 -13.26
CA ILE A 219 2.63 1.63 -14.10
C ILE A 219 1.76 0.48 -13.58
N PHE A 220 1.70 0.30 -12.26
CA PHE A 220 1.05 -0.83 -11.64
C PHE A 220 -0.47 -0.82 -11.84
N ILE A 221 -1.13 0.34 -11.66
CA ILE A 221 -2.59 0.46 -11.80
C ILE A 221 -3.10 0.01 -13.18
N PRO A 222 -2.61 0.51 -14.33
CA PRO A 222 -3.10 0.06 -15.63
C PRO A 222 -2.77 -1.41 -15.91
N LEU A 223 -1.62 -1.93 -15.45
CA LEU A 223 -1.31 -3.36 -15.59
C LEU A 223 -2.26 -4.24 -14.77
N GLN A 224 -2.57 -3.83 -13.55
CA GLN A 224 -3.55 -4.50 -12.70
C GLN A 224 -4.93 -4.53 -13.36
N VAL A 225 -5.40 -3.41 -13.91
CA VAL A 225 -6.65 -3.33 -14.65
C VAL A 225 -6.66 -4.27 -15.86
N LEU A 226 -5.57 -4.36 -16.60
CA LEU A 226 -5.44 -5.30 -17.71
C LEU A 226 -5.54 -6.76 -17.27
N VAL A 227 -4.92 -7.12 -16.15
CA VAL A 227 -5.04 -8.46 -15.55
C VAL A 227 -6.51 -8.73 -15.16
N HIS A 228 -7.22 -7.75 -14.60
CA HIS A 228 -8.64 -7.88 -14.28
C HIS A 228 -9.48 -8.12 -15.52
N ILE A 229 -9.27 -7.32 -16.58
CA ILE A 229 -9.98 -7.51 -17.86
C ILE A 229 -9.74 -8.91 -18.38
N TRP A 230 -8.48 -9.34 -18.41
CA TRP A 230 -8.14 -10.68 -18.92
C TRP A 230 -8.80 -11.79 -18.09
N LEU A 231 -8.75 -11.70 -16.75
CA LEU A 231 -9.37 -12.68 -15.87
C LEU A 231 -10.90 -12.73 -16.02
N VAL A 232 -11.56 -11.57 -16.15
CA VAL A 232 -13.02 -11.52 -16.33
C VAL A 232 -13.44 -12.08 -17.69
N LEU A 233 -12.66 -11.82 -18.74
CA LEU A 233 -12.93 -12.36 -20.07
C LEU A 233 -12.75 -13.88 -20.13
N GLN A 234 -11.81 -14.45 -19.39
CA GLN A 234 -11.60 -15.90 -19.30
C GLN A 234 -12.58 -16.59 -18.33
N GLY A 235 -12.98 -15.89 -17.28
CA GLY A 235 -13.83 -16.43 -16.23
C GLY A 235 -15.30 -16.04 -16.39
N SER A 236 -15.66 -14.91 -15.97
CA SER A 236 -16.98 -14.24 -16.11
C SER A 236 -17.08 -13.04 -15.15
N ALA A 237 -18.20 -12.31 -15.21
CA ALA A 237 -18.52 -11.21 -14.31
C ALA A 237 -18.51 -11.59 -12.81
N VAL A 238 -18.62 -12.87 -12.46
CA VAL A 238 -18.62 -13.35 -11.07
C VAL A 238 -17.32 -13.00 -10.33
N LEU A 239 -16.19 -12.91 -11.05
CA LEU A 239 -14.89 -12.54 -10.47
C LEU A 239 -14.76 -11.05 -10.16
N MET A 240 -15.61 -10.17 -10.74
CA MET A 240 -15.46 -8.72 -10.60
C MET A 240 -15.43 -8.22 -9.16
N PRO A 241 -16.30 -8.69 -8.22
CA PRO A 241 -16.26 -8.22 -6.82
C PRO A 241 -14.96 -8.57 -6.08
N VAL A 242 -14.43 -9.77 -6.29
CA VAL A 242 -13.14 -10.17 -5.68
C VAL A 242 -11.99 -9.38 -6.29
N LEU A 243 -11.97 -9.23 -7.61
CA LEU A 243 -10.94 -8.45 -8.29
C LEU A 243 -10.97 -7.00 -7.83
N PHE A 244 -12.16 -6.39 -7.73
CA PHE A 244 -12.28 -5.01 -7.28
C PHE A 244 -11.83 -4.81 -5.84
N LEU A 245 -12.37 -5.61 -4.90
CA LEU A 245 -12.15 -5.40 -3.47
C LEU A 245 -10.75 -5.82 -3.04
N VAL A 246 -10.30 -7.01 -3.50
CA VAL A 246 -9.08 -7.66 -2.99
C VAL A 246 -7.87 -7.32 -3.84
N PHE A 247 -8.01 -7.46 -5.15
CA PHE A 247 -6.90 -7.23 -6.10
C PHE A 247 -6.94 -5.84 -6.77
N GLY A 248 -7.91 -4.99 -6.41
CA GLY A 248 -7.97 -3.59 -6.76
C GLY A 248 -7.46 -2.72 -5.61
N LEU A 249 -8.39 -2.02 -4.97
CA LEU A 249 -8.09 -1.01 -3.96
C LEU A 249 -7.21 -1.52 -2.80
N LEU A 250 -7.47 -2.73 -2.28
CA LEU A 250 -6.68 -3.28 -1.18
C LEU A 250 -5.23 -3.51 -1.59
N LEU A 251 -4.98 -4.00 -2.80
CA LEU A 251 -3.64 -4.25 -3.30
C LEU A 251 -2.85 -2.95 -3.49
N ASP A 252 -3.49 -1.88 -4.00
CA ASP A 252 -2.86 -0.55 -4.15
C ASP A 252 -2.44 0.01 -2.79
N VAL A 253 -3.30 -0.13 -1.77
CA VAL A 253 -2.98 0.27 -0.40
C VAL A 253 -1.84 -0.57 0.18
N LEU A 254 -1.82 -1.89 -0.08
CA LEU A 254 -0.74 -2.77 0.39
C LEU A 254 0.60 -2.42 -0.26
N VAL A 255 0.62 -2.06 -1.52
CA VAL A 255 1.82 -1.55 -2.22
C VAL A 255 2.33 -0.29 -1.52
N PHE A 256 1.44 0.67 -1.24
CA PHE A 256 1.80 1.87 -0.50
C PHE A 256 2.40 1.53 0.89
N VAL A 257 1.76 0.64 1.64
CA VAL A 257 2.23 0.20 2.97
C VAL A 257 3.58 -0.50 2.88
N ALA A 258 3.82 -1.30 1.85
CA ALA A 258 5.10 -1.97 1.63
C ALA A 258 6.25 -0.96 1.41
N PHE A 259 6.04 0.05 0.56
CA PHE A 259 7.01 1.14 0.36
C PHE A 259 7.23 1.95 1.63
N TYR A 260 6.16 2.25 2.37
CA TYR A 260 6.24 2.96 3.64
C TYR A 260 7.05 2.16 4.67
N GLY A 261 6.79 0.86 4.80
CA GLY A 261 7.54 -0.04 5.67
C GLY A 261 9.02 -0.14 5.27
N TRP A 262 9.30 -0.19 3.96
CA TRP A 262 10.67 -0.17 3.45
C TRP A 262 11.39 1.13 3.82
N ALA A 263 10.73 2.27 3.68
CA ALA A 263 11.31 3.57 4.07
C ALA A 263 11.64 3.65 5.56
N LEU A 264 10.87 3.01 6.42
CA LEU A 264 11.15 2.95 7.86
C LEU A 264 12.44 2.18 8.16
N SER A 265 12.83 1.22 7.33
CA SER A 265 14.08 0.46 7.51
C SER A 265 15.33 1.32 7.31
N TRP A 266 15.23 2.42 6.53
CA TRP A 266 16.36 3.35 6.31
C TRP A 266 16.82 4.08 7.58
N ARG A 267 15.95 4.13 8.58
CA ARG A 267 16.21 4.78 9.85
C ARG A 267 17.12 3.96 10.77
N GLY A 268 16.96 2.65 10.80
CA GLY A 268 17.74 1.77 11.68
C GLY A 268 19.24 1.76 11.39
N GLU A 269 19.64 2.20 10.22
CA GLU A 269 21.05 2.30 9.82
C GLU A 269 21.71 3.60 10.31
N LEU A 270 20.95 4.70 10.33
CA LEU A 270 21.43 5.99 10.86
C LEU A 270 21.55 5.96 12.39
N GLU A 271 20.57 5.41 13.07
CA GLU A 271 20.62 5.25 14.55
C GLU A 271 21.76 4.30 14.97
N ARG A 272 22.07 3.26 14.20
CA ARG A 272 23.23 2.39 14.47
C ARG A 272 24.57 3.13 14.33
N ARG A 273 24.66 4.07 13.40
CA ARG A 273 25.87 4.90 13.22
C ARG A 273 26.03 5.94 14.33
N GLU A 274 24.93 6.52 14.80
CA GLU A 274 24.95 7.49 15.91
C GLU A 274 25.18 6.84 17.27
N LEU A 275 24.70 5.59 17.46
CA LEU A 275 24.90 4.82 18.69
C LEU A 275 26.21 4.02 18.71
N ALA A 276 26.93 3.93 17.59
CA ALA A 276 28.28 3.37 17.58
C ALA A 276 29.18 4.24 18.45
N PRO A 277 29.80 3.68 19.52
CA PRO A 277 30.74 4.46 20.34
C PRO A 277 31.81 5.03 19.41
N PRO A 278 32.19 6.30 19.60
CA PRO A 278 33.25 6.90 18.80
C PRO A 278 34.49 6.02 18.87
N ALA A 279 35.18 5.83 17.77
CA ALA A 279 36.25 4.84 17.58
C ALA A 279 37.37 4.95 18.68
N HIS A 280 37.54 6.13 19.29
CA HIS A 280 38.47 6.35 20.37
C HIS A 280 38.02 5.81 21.75
N LEU A 281 36.74 5.41 21.88
CA LEU A 281 36.19 4.77 23.11
C LEU A 281 36.00 3.26 22.92
N ALA A 282 36.31 2.71 21.76
CA ALA A 282 36.36 1.28 21.55
C ALA A 282 37.47 0.71 22.42
N LEU A 283 37.09 0.07 23.55
CA LEU A 283 38.02 -0.63 24.42
C LEU A 283 38.79 -1.64 23.54
N PRO A 284 40.13 -1.72 23.66
CA PRO A 284 40.90 -2.72 22.95
C PRO A 284 40.31 -4.11 23.31
N ALA A 285 40.13 -4.94 22.32
CA ALA A 285 39.62 -6.30 22.47
C ALA A 285 40.41 -7.00 23.57
N ARG A 286 39.77 -7.31 24.71
CA ARG A 286 40.39 -8.03 25.80
C ARG A 286 40.92 -9.34 25.31
N GLY A 287 42.26 -9.49 25.25
CA GLY A 287 42.95 -10.74 25.41
C GLY A 287 42.91 -11.66 24.19
N GLN A 288 43.79 -11.42 23.23
CA GLN A 288 44.52 -12.54 22.66
C GLN A 288 45.80 -12.74 23.51
N PRO A 289 45.98 -13.86 24.22
CA PRO A 289 47.28 -14.20 24.79
C PRO A 289 48.27 -14.45 23.66
N ALA A 290 49.47 -13.92 23.81
CA ALA A 290 50.61 -14.14 22.92
C ALA A 290 51.03 -15.61 22.89
#